data_888dc9737590050f45fecbe719d309ae
#
_entry.id   888dc9737590050f45fecbe719d309ae
#
_cell.length_a   1.000
_cell.length_b   1.000
_cell.length_c   1.000
_cell.angle_alpha   90.00
_cell.angle_beta   90.00
_cell.angle_gamma   90.00
#
_symmetry.space_group_name_H-M   'P 1'
#
loop_
_entity.id
_entity.type
_entity.pdbx_description
1 polymer ?
#
loop_
_entity_poly.entity_id
_entity_poly.type
_entity_poly.pdbx_seq_one_letter_code
_entity_poly.pdbx_strand_id
1 'polypeptide(L)' 'MKKNNAITVHIYYTGENGSAKAFVKEMLTSGLVDEIRKEKGNRRYEYFFSVEDEETVLLVDSWD' A
#
# COMPACT_ATOMS: atom_id res chain seq x y z
N MET A 1 1.95 14.23 -28.72
CA MET A 1 1.24 13.31 -27.96
C MET A 1 1.65 13.22 -26.51
N LYS A 2 0.69 13.06 -25.70
CA LYS A 2 0.91 13.08 -24.29
C LYS A 2 1.23 11.69 -23.76
N LYS A 3 2.29 11.61 -23.01
CA LYS A 3 2.65 10.36 -22.42
C LYS A 3 2.20 10.29 -21.00
N ASN A 4 1.63 9.18 -20.65
CA ASN A 4 1.29 8.92 -19.27
C ASN A 4 2.46 8.17 -18.65
N ASN A 5 3.16 8.82 -17.75
CA ASN A 5 4.34 8.24 -17.12
C ASN A 5 4.05 7.65 -15.75
N ALA A 6 2.77 7.48 -15.44
CA ALA A 6 2.40 6.91 -14.15
C ALA A 6 2.88 5.48 -14.05
N ILE A 7 3.39 5.13 -12.89
CA ILE A 7 3.87 3.79 -12.60
C ILE A 7 3.07 3.25 -11.44
N THR A 8 2.57 2.04 -11.60
CA THR A 8 1.83 1.37 -10.53
C THR A 8 2.57 0.10 -10.16
N VAL A 9 2.82 -0.05 -8.88
CA VAL A 9 3.54 -1.19 -8.35
C VAL A 9 2.63 -1.96 -7.41
N HIS A 10 2.61 -3.27 -7.54
CA HIS A 10 1.87 -4.15 -6.65
C HIS A 10 2.88 -4.90 -5.80
N ILE A 11 2.81 -4.75 -4.50
CA ILE A 11 3.74 -5.40 -3.59
C ILE A 11 2.96 -6.27 -2.63
N TYR A 12 3.33 -7.55 -2.58
CA TYR A 12 2.68 -8.48 -1.67
C TYR A 12 3.56 -8.71 -0.46
N TYR A 13 2.93 -8.69 0.71
CA TYR A 13 3.60 -9.00 1.97
C TYR A 13 2.89 -10.20 2.57
N THR A 14 3.66 -11.10 3.12
CA THR A 14 3.08 -12.25 3.81
C THR A 14 3.58 -12.23 5.25
N GLY A 15 2.64 -12.24 6.19
CA GLY A 15 2.96 -12.26 7.59
C GLY A 15 2.62 -13.60 8.21
N GLU A 16 2.68 -13.65 9.52
CA GLU A 16 2.24 -14.82 10.28
C GLU A 16 1.81 -14.38 11.67
N ASN A 17 0.86 -15.11 12.22
CA ASN A 17 0.37 -14.85 13.57
C ASN A 17 -0.15 -13.44 13.78
N GLY A 18 -0.82 -12.89 12.77
CA GLY A 18 -1.43 -11.57 12.87
C GLY A 18 -0.50 -10.43 12.55
N SER A 19 0.75 -10.72 12.12
CA SER A 19 1.70 -9.65 11.85
C SER A 19 1.32 -8.78 10.67
N ALA A 20 0.59 -9.33 9.69
CA ALA A 20 0.16 -8.54 8.54
C ALA A 20 -0.81 -7.44 8.98
N LYS A 21 -1.79 -7.79 9.80
CA LYS A 21 -2.73 -6.79 10.31
C LYS A 21 -2.04 -5.77 11.19
N ALA A 22 -1.11 -6.23 12.02
CA ALA A 22 -0.37 -5.34 12.90
C ALA A 22 0.45 -4.34 12.09
N PHE A 23 1.07 -4.81 11.01
CA PHE A 23 1.85 -3.94 10.14
C PHE A 23 0.98 -2.86 9.50
N VAL A 24 -0.16 -3.26 8.93
CA VAL A 24 -1.04 -2.29 8.26
C VAL A 24 -1.59 -1.30 9.27
N LYS A 25 -1.98 -1.78 10.45
CA LYS A 25 -2.48 -0.90 11.50
C LYS A 25 -1.43 0.14 11.90
N GLU A 26 -0.19 -0.32 12.05
CA GLU A 26 0.90 0.58 12.41
C GLU A 26 1.10 1.64 11.32
N MET A 27 1.08 1.24 10.06
CA MET A 27 1.25 2.17 8.96
C MET A 27 0.14 3.22 8.96
N LEU A 28 -1.09 2.81 9.25
CA LEU A 28 -2.22 3.74 9.23
C LEU A 28 -2.23 4.65 10.45
N THR A 29 -1.96 4.10 11.63
CA THR A 29 -2.07 4.89 12.85
C THR A 29 -0.85 5.77 13.11
N SER A 30 0.30 5.45 12.54
CA SER A 30 1.50 6.25 12.72
C SER A 30 1.49 7.52 11.89
N GLY A 31 0.59 7.62 10.91
CA GLY A 31 0.54 8.77 10.02
C GLY A 31 1.39 8.61 8.77
N LEU A 32 2.15 7.51 8.65
CA LEU A 32 3.02 7.32 7.51
C LEU A 32 2.25 7.23 6.19
N VAL A 33 1.11 6.55 6.19
CA VAL A 33 0.31 6.45 4.97
C VAL A 33 -0.16 7.83 4.53
N ASP A 34 -0.61 8.64 5.49
CA ASP A 34 -1.06 9.99 5.16
C ASP A 34 0.08 10.84 4.61
N GLU A 35 1.28 10.69 5.17
CA GLU A 35 2.45 11.42 4.68
C GLU A 35 2.78 11.03 3.26
N ILE A 36 2.74 9.73 2.96
CA ILE A 36 3.03 9.26 1.61
C ILE A 36 2.00 9.78 0.62
N ARG A 37 0.73 9.75 1.02
CA ARG A 37 -0.34 10.21 0.13
C ARG A 37 -0.27 11.69 -0.17
N LYS A 38 0.38 12.46 0.69
CA LYS A 38 0.55 13.89 0.47
C LYS A 38 1.71 14.22 -0.43
N GLU A 39 2.59 13.26 -0.70
CA GLU A 39 3.75 13.54 -1.52
C GLU A 39 3.34 13.83 -2.95
N LYS A 40 4.03 14.82 -3.53
CA LYS A 40 3.76 15.20 -4.89
C LYS A 40 4.02 14.01 -5.80
N GLY A 41 3.08 13.72 -6.65
CA GLY A 41 3.21 12.62 -7.57
C GLY A 41 2.61 11.32 -7.09
N ASN A 42 2.28 11.20 -5.79
CA ASN A 42 1.62 9.97 -5.33
C ASN A 42 0.18 10.00 -5.79
N ARG A 43 -0.23 8.98 -6.53
CA ARG A 43 -1.59 8.88 -7.06
C ARG A 43 -2.42 7.89 -6.29
N ARG A 44 -1.79 6.90 -5.68
CA ARG A 44 -2.50 5.86 -4.97
C ARG A 44 -1.57 5.16 -4.01
N TYR A 45 -2.04 4.88 -2.82
CA TYR A 45 -1.28 4.13 -1.82
C TYR A 45 -2.32 3.45 -0.95
N GLU A 46 -2.61 2.19 -1.25
CA GLU A 46 -3.70 1.47 -0.61
C GLU A 46 -3.31 0.05 -0.26
N TYR A 47 -3.77 -0.40 0.89
CA TYR A 47 -3.56 -1.77 1.33
C TYR A 47 -4.83 -2.58 1.17
N PHE A 48 -4.66 -3.83 0.81
CA PHE A 48 -5.77 -4.78 0.67
C PHE A 48 -5.37 -6.09 1.31
N PHE A 49 -6.31 -6.76 1.93
CA PHE A 49 -6.07 -8.09 2.45
C PHE A 49 -6.66 -9.12 1.51
N SER A 50 -6.00 -10.26 1.41
CA SER A 50 -6.54 -11.36 0.62
C SER A 50 -7.78 -11.91 1.33
N VAL A 51 -8.81 -12.20 0.55
CA VAL A 51 -10.03 -12.79 1.09
C VAL A 51 -9.76 -14.19 1.63
N GLU A 52 -8.79 -14.88 1.04
CA GLU A 52 -8.49 -16.25 1.41
C GLU A 52 -7.38 -16.41 2.44
N ASP A 53 -6.62 -15.34 2.68
CA ASP A 53 -5.49 -15.41 3.59
C ASP A 53 -5.23 -14.04 4.20
N GLU A 54 -5.71 -13.84 5.40
CA GLU A 54 -5.59 -12.53 6.06
C GLU A 54 -4.15 -12.16 6.42
N GLU A 55 -3.21 -13.10 6.25
CA GLU A 55 -1.80 -12.77 6.42
C GLU A 55 -1.14 -12.29 5.14
N THR A 56 -1.89 -12.24 4.05
CA THR A 56 -1.39 -11.72 2.80
C THR A 56 -1.97 -10.33 2.56
N VAL A 57 -1.07 -9.36 2.41
CA VAL A 57 -1.44 -7.97 2.18
C VAL A 57 -0.89 -7.54 0.83
N LEU A 58 -1.72 -6.87 0.07
CA LEU A 58 -1.31 -6.26 -1.19
C LEU A 58 -1.26 -4.75 -1.00
N LEU A 59 -0.14 -4.16 -1.35
CA LEU A 59 -0.03 -2.70 -1.44
C LEU A 59 -0.07 -2.32 -2.91
N VAL A 60 -0.97 -1.43 -3.25
CA VAL A 60 -1.00 -0.82 -4.58
C VAL A 60 -0.48 0.59 -4.44
N ASP A 61 0.65 0.86 -5.09
CA ASP A 61 1.39 2.11 -4.95
C ASP A 61 1.57 2.69 -6.35
N SER A 62 1.02 3.86 -6.60
CA SER A 62 1.04 4.46 -7.92
C SER A 62 1.58 5.88 -7.87
N TRP A 63 2.47 6.20 -8.79
CA TRP A 63 3.16 7.49 -8.85
C TRP A 63 3.17 8.04 -10.26
N ASP A 64 3.28 9.33 -10.34
CA ASP A 64 3.51 10.00 -11.64
C ASP A 64 4.89 9.70 -12.18
#